data_ebf0328b5e399e8464871753a6a5375a
#
_entry.id   ebf0328b5e399e8464871753a6a5375a
#
_cell.length_a   1.000
_cell.length_b   1.000
_cell.length_c   1.000
_cell.angle_alpha   90.00
_cell.angle_beta   90.00
_cell.angle_gamma   90.00
#
_symmetry.space_group_name_H-M   'P 1'
#
loop_
_entity.id
_entity.type
_entity.pdbx_description
1 polymer ?
#
loop_
_entity_poly.entity_id
_entity_poly.type
_entity_poly.pdbx_seq_one_letter_code
_entity_poly.pdbx_strand_id
1 'polypeptide(L)'
;AILEHNRPAIIMSDGSIRPGVDSVTGDAIDIISSYQIAGSNDEKLKKRIALESCPGYGSCGGIFTYNTMQTFIAVVGMQPLHMVSPASQDERRKNDFPNELIDYLAKLIEKNITPRDIVTRDSIRNGIIVAMAIGGSTNVMLHAPELARAAGYDDFYGDIMSHEEFNHLSQNVIPVVVNARPFGKYSMVDIDSMGGIQVIVKDMIDSGLLNGDTLTCTSETLTEQVTRLKPNSPDGDVIYSIKEPFKKTGGLRLLGGNLSPENSSILKLAGVEGGLEDNVFHGKAKTFDGEQKLLDALENNPDSFK
;
A
#
# COMPACT_ATOMS: atom_id res chain seq x y z
N ALA A 1 -17.59 9.03 -7.51
CA ALA A 1 -17.78 10.31 -8.20
C ALA A 1 -17.13 10.33 -9.59
N ILE A 2 -15.78 10.19 -9.76
CA ILE A 2 -15.10 10.26 -11.06
C ILE A 2 -15.65 9.24 -12.06
N LEU A 3 -15.80 7.98 -11.63
CA LEU A 3 -16.37 6.90 -12.46
C LEU A 3 -17.85 7.11 -12.78
N GLU A 4 -18.62 7.67 -11.87
CA GLU A 4 -20.05 7.95 -12.07
C GLU A 4 -20.27 9.06 -13.09
N HIS A 5 -19.48 10.14 -13.00
CA HIS A 5 -19.51 11.23 -13.98
C HIS A 5 -18.89 10.83 -15.33
N ASN A 6 -17.97 9.88 -15.32
CA ASN A 6 -17.30 9.32 -16.49
C ASN A 6 -16.76 10.37 -17.49
N ARG A 7 -16.09 11.40 -16.96
CA ARG A 7 -15.39 12.42 -17.75
C ARG A 7 -13.88 12.19 -17.66
N PRO A 8 -13.10 12.49 -18.71
CA PRO A 8 -11.65 12.41 -18.66
C PRO A 8 -11.11 13.02 -17.36
N ALA A 9 -10.35 12.24 -16.60
CA ALA A 9 -9.85 12.62 -15.29
C ALA A 9 -8.57 11.88 -14.94
N ILE A 10 -7.74 12.51 -14.10
CA ILE A 10 -6.54 11.93 -13.51
C ILE A 10 -6.59 12.20 -12.01
N ILE A 11 -6.17 11.23 -11.22
CA ILE A 11 -6.00 11.39 -9.77
C ILE A 11 -4.54 11.75 -9.51
N MET A 12 -4.31 12.73 -8.66
CA MET A 12 -2.99 13.08 -8.16
C MET A 12 -3.00 12.99 -6.64
N SER A 13 -2.19 12.10 -6.09
CA SER A 13 -1.95 12.03 -4.65
C SER A 13 -0.92 13.07 -4.22
N ASP A 14 -1.02 13.53 -2.97
CA ASP A 14 -0.20 14.61 -2.41
C ASP A 14 1.21 14.19 -1.94
N GLY A 15 1.45 12.89 -1.77
CA GLY A 15 2.76 12.32 -1.39
C GLY A 15 2.92 12.03 0.09
N SER A 16 3.94 11.22 0.38
CA SER A 16 4.29 10.78 1.73
C SER A 16 5.13 11.82 2.47
N ILE A 17 5.03 11.84 3.80
CA ILE A 17 5.95 12.58 4.65
C ILE A 17 7.32 11.88 4.64
N ARG A 18 8.40 12.65 4.72
CA ARG A 18 9.73 12.10 4.95
C ARG A 18 9.87 11.59 6.38
N PRO A 19 10.65 10.53 6.64
CA PRO A 19 11.02 10.17 8.01
C PRO A 19 11.79 11.31 8.67
N GLY A 20 11.67 11.41 9.98
CA GLY A 20 12.49 12.29 10.80
C GLY A 20 13.83 11.66 11.14
N VAL A 21 14.62 12.40 11.92
CA VAL A 21 15.91 11.93 12.46
C VAL A 21 15.94 12.23 13.95
N ASP A 22 16.22 11.22 14.76
CA ASP A 22 16.47 11.43 16.21
C ASP A 22 17.73 12.28 16.38
N SER A 23 17.57 13.48 16.93
CA SER A 23 18.67 14.44 17.13
C SER A 23 19.79 13.95 18.06
N VAL A 24 19.54 12.89 18.83
CA VAL A 24 20.52 12.31 19.79
C VAL A 24 21.24 11.12 19.19
N THR A 25 20.53 10.20 18.53
CA THR A 25 21.11 8.96 17.99
C THR A 25 21.52 9.08 16.53
N GLY A 26 20.92 10.00 15.78
CA GLY A 26 21.08 10.11 14.33
C GLY A 26 20.26 9.09 13.53
N ASP A 27 19.45 8.26 14.19
CA ASP A 27 18.64 7.24 13.53
C ASP A 27 17.43 7.85 12.82
N ALA A 28 17.03 7.23 11.72
CA ALA A 28 15.77 7.56 11.07
C ALA A 28 14.59 7.10 11.95
N ILE A 29 13.66 7.99 12.20
CA ILE A 29 12.46 7.77 13.02
C ILE A 29 11.20 8.19 12.26
N ASP A 30 10.09 7.57 12.61
CA ASP A 30 8.79 7.79 11.99
C ASP A 30 7.64 7.69 13.00
N ILE A 31 6.41 7.69 12.53
CA ILE A 31 5.22 7.55 13.39
C ILE A 31 5.24 6.24 14.21
N ILE A 32 5.82 5.16 13.68
CA ILE A 32 5.94 3.89 14.40
C ILE A 32 6.89 4.05 15.60
N SER A 33 7.98 4.79 15.42
CA SER A 33 8.91 5.12 16.53
C SER A 33 8.20 5.85 17.65
N SER A 34 7.29 6.77 17.34
CA SER A 34 6.46 7.45 18.35
C SER A 34 5.53 6.50 19.09
N TYR A 35 4.90 5.55 18.39
CA TYR A 35 4.05 4.54 19.04
C TYR A 35 4.84 3.58 19.91
N GLN A 36 6.03 3.15 19.47
CA GLN A 36 6.88 2.23 20.23
C GLN A 36 7.31 2.79 21.59
N ILE A 37 7.50 4.10 21.68
CA ILE A 37 7.91 4.75 22.95
C ILE A 37 6.72 5.26 23.79
N ALA A 38 5.49 5.14 23.32
CA ALA A 38 4.30 5.67 24.02
C ALA A 38 4.19 5.14 25.47
N GLY A 39 4.55 3.87 25.69
CA GLY A 39 4.60 3.24 27.01
C GLY A 39 5.86 3.52 27.85
N SER A 40 6.81 4.32 27.37
CA SER A 40 8.02 4.67 28.11
C SER A 40 7.71 5.62 29.27
N ASN A 41 8.42 5.47 30.39
CA ASN A 41 8.37 6.42 31.52
C ASN A 41 9.28 7.65 31.30
N ASP A 42 10.05 7.70 30.22
CA ASP A 42 10.90 8.84 29.88
C ASP A 42 10.12 9.89 29.06
N GLU A 43 9.54 10.85 29.77
CA GLU A 43 8.78 11.94 29.15
C GLU A 43 9.62 12.83 28.22
N LYS A 44 10.95 12.94 28.44
CA LYS A 44 11.82 13.71 27.55
C LYS A 44 12.03 12.98 26.23
N LEU A 45 12.23 11.67 26.30
CA LEU A 45 12.32 10.80 25.12
C LEU A 45 11.02 10.83 24.31
N LYS A 46 9.86 10.62 24.98
CA LYS A 46 8.55 10.67 24.32
C LYS A 46 8.34 11.99 23.56
N LYS A 47 8.59 13.11 24.26
CA LYS A 47 8.42 14.43 23.65
C LYS A 47 9.35 14.66 22.47
N ARG A 48 10.63 14.26 22.59
CA ARG A 48 11.61 14.40 21.50
C ARG A 48 11.20 13.60 20.28
N ILE A 49 10.94 12.31 20.43
CA ILE A 49 10.57 11.43 19.32
C ILE A 49 9.26 11.88 18.67
N ALA A 50 8.26 12.28 19.46
CA ALA A 50 6.98 12.79 18.93
C ALA A 50 7.16 14.06 18.07
N LEU A 51 8.09 14.94 18.43
CA LEU A 51 8.36 16.17 17.69
C LEU A 51 9.23 15.94 16.44
N GLU A 52 10.10 14.95 16.48
CA GLU A 52 11.10 14.72 15.44
C GLU A 52 10.69 13.65 14.39
N SER A 53 9.74 12.77 14.71
CA SER A 53 9.37 11.62 13.86
C SER A 53 8.75 11.97 12.53
N CYS A 54 8.03 13.09 12.45
CA CYS A 54 7.24 13.46 11.27
C CYS A 54 7.46 14.93 10.91
N PRO A 55 8.63 15.30 10.36
CA PRO A 55 8.96 16.68 10.05
C PRO A 55 8.25 17.16 8.80
N GLY A 56 7.53 18.27 8.89
CA GLY A 56 6.90 18.91 7.74
C GLY A 56 5.48 18.40 7.47
N TYR A 57 5.13 18.17 6.22
CA TYR A 57 3.79 17.78 5.78
C TYR A 57 3.83 16.58 4.83
N GLY A 58 2.71 15.87 4.72
CA GLY A 58 2.53 14.69 3.89
C GLY A 58 1.75 13.60 4.62
N SER A 59 1.36 12.59 3.88
CA SER A 59 0.71 11.41 4.44
C SER A 59 1.73 10.42 5.03
N CYS A 60 1.28 9.39 5.76
CA CYS A 60 2.18 8.43 6.41
C CYS A 60 3.26 7.89 5.46
N GLY A 61 4.51 7.80 5.92
CA GLY A 61 5.65 7.38 5.11
C GLY A 61 5.74 5.87 4.82
N GLY A 62 5.15 5.00 5.66
CA GLY A 62 5.15 3.56 5.46
C GLY A 62 4.06 3.07 4.50
N ILE A 63 4.03 1.76 4.25
CA ILE A 63 2.97 1.10 3.46
C ILE A 63 1.73 0.89 4.35
N PHE A 64 1.12 2.01 4.72
CA PHE A 64 -0.18 2.11 5.38
C PHE A 64 -1.28 2.37 4.35
N THR A 65 -2.45 2.80 4.80
CA THR A 65 -3.61 3.01 3.92
C THR A 65 -3.30 3.94 2.76
N TYR A 66 -2.69 5.10 3.03
CA TYR A 66 -2.41 6.09 2.01
C TYR A 66 -1.50 5.55 0.89
N ASN A 67 -0.32 5.04 1.23
CA ASN A 67 0.62 4.53 0.23
C ASN A 67 0.13 3.27 -0.48
N THR A 68 -0.67 2.44 0.19
CA THR A 68 -1.36 1.33 -0.45
C THR A 68 -2.37 1.83 -1.48
N MET A 69 -3.21 2.80 -1.12
CA MET A 69 -4.27 3.27 -2.01
C MET A 69 -3.73 4.09 -3.18
N GLN A 70 -2.70 4.94 -2.97
CA GLN A 70 -2.10 5.64 -4.10
C GLN A 70 -1.40 4.67 -5.08
N THR A 71 -0.74 3.62 -4.57
CA THR A 71 -0.15 2.57 -5.42
C THR A 71 -1.25 1.78 -6.14
N PHE A 72 -2.30 1.38 -5.44
CA PHE A 72 -3.47 0.71 -6.01
C PHE A 72 -4.08 1.54 -7.17
N ILE A 73 -4.37 2.81 -6.93
CA ILE A 73 -4.97 3.72 -7.93
C ILE A 73 -4.05 3.92 -9.13
N ALA A 74 -2.73 3.97 -8.93
CA ALA A 74 -1.77 4.10 -10.02
C ALA A 74 -1.70 2.83 -10.88
N VAL A 75 -1.75 1.66 -10.27
CA VAL A 75 -1.75 0.38 -10.99
C VAL A 75 -3.10 0.10 -11.66
N VAL A 76 -4.21 0.55 -11.06
CA VAL A 76 -5.52 0.60 -11.75
C VAL A 76 -5.48 1.52 -12.97
N GLY A 77 -4.51 2.42 -13.07
CA GLY A 77 -4.29 3.29 -14.21
C GLY A 77 -4.77 4.74 -14.06
N MET A 78 -5.34 5.13 -12.91
CA MET A 78 -5.90 6.48 -12.73
C MET A 78 -4.90 7.53 -12.23
N GLN A 79 -3.66 7.13 -11.95
CA GLN A 79 -2.53 8.01 -11.57
C GLN A 79 -1.27 7.54 -12.33
N PRO A 80 -0.39 8.44 -12.82
CA PRO A 80 0.87 8.03 -13.41
C PRO A 80 1.80 7.36 -12.38
N LEU A 81 2.42 6.23 -12.73
CA LEU A 81 3.23 5.41 -11.81
C LEU A 81 4.36 6.20 -11.13
N HIS A 82 5.10 7.00 -11.88
CA HIS A 82 6.26 7.76 -11.38
C HIS A 82 5.89 8.91 -10.42
N MET A 83 4.60 9.26 -10.35
CA MET A 83 4.11 10.30 -9.46
C MET A 83 3.68 9.78 -8.07
N VAL A 84 3.78 8.47 -7.83
CA VAL A 84 3.35 7.85 -6.57
C VAL A 84 4.36 8.05 -5.46
N SER A 85 5.60 7.59 -5.67
CA SER A 85 6.61 7.44 -4.62
C SER A 85 7.25 8.73 -4.11
N PRO A 86 7.39 9.82 -4.89
CA PRO A 86 7.98 11.06 -4.43
C PRO A 86 7.30 11.62 -3.18
N ALA A 87 8.10 12.12 -2.23
CA ALA A 87 7.60 12.76 -1.02
C ALA A 87 6.71 13.96 -1.35
N SER A 88 5.84 14.36 -0.41
CA SER A 88 4.99 15.56 -0.55
C SER A 88 5.81 16.85 -0.75
N GLN A 89 7.00 16.91 -0.19
CA GLN A 89 7.92 18.05 -0.29
C GLN A 89 8.86 17.97 -1.51
N ASP A 90 8.69 16.98 -2.39
CA ASP A 90 9.54 16.83 -3.58
C ASP A 90 9.25 17.92 -4.60
N GLU A 91 10.32 18.55 -5.12
CA GLU A 91 10.18 19.65 -6.07
C GLU A 91 9.52 19.23 -7.39
N ARG A 92 9.62 17.95 -7.79
CA ARG A 92 8.92 17.40 -8.97
C ARG A 92 7.41 17.62 -8.87
N ARG A 93 6.83 17.56 -7.66
CA ARG A 93 5.38 17.75 -7.44
C ARG A 93 4.92 19.17 -7.75
N LYS A 94 5.79 20.16 -7.60
CA LYS A 94 5.46 21.56 -7.86
C LYS A 94 5.81 21.98 -9.28
N ASN A 95 6.92 21.50 -9.80
CA ASN A 95 7.54 22.02 -11.01
C ASN A 95 7.23 21.16 -12.25
N ASP A 96 7.29 19.84 -12.13
CA ASP A 96 7.23 18.93 -13.26
C ASP A 96 5.83 18.30 -13.42
N PHE A 97 5.29 17.68 -12.36
CA PHE A 97 4.06 16.91 -12.42
C PHE A 97 2.83 17.71 -12.88
N PRO A 98 2.61 18.99 -12.50
CA PRO A 98 1.48 19.75 -13.00
C PRO A 98 1.47 19.89 -14.52
N ASN A 99 2.62 20.11 -15.14
CA ASN A 99 2.74 20.22 -16.59
C ASN A 99 2.47 18.88 -17.28
N GLU A 100 3.06 17.79 -16.76
CA GLU A 100 2.81 16.46 -17.28
C GLU A 100 1.33 16.04 -17.17
N LEU A 101 0.69 16.38 -16.04
CA LEU A 101 -0.74 16.08 -15.84
C LEU A 101 -1.64 16.83 -16.83
N ILE A 102 -1.30 18.09 -17.17
CA ILE A 102 -2.01 18.86 -18.18
C ILE A 102 -1.89 18.16 -19.53
N ASP A 103 -0.68 17.72 -19.91
CA ASP A 103 -0.44 17.02 -21.17
C ASP A 103 -1.18 15.67 -21.24
N TYR A 104 -1.17 14.90 -20.14
CA TYR A 104 -1.92 13.65 -20.08
C TYR A 104 -3.43 13.89 -20.15
N LEU A 105 -3.95 14.86 -19.42
CA LEU A 105 -5.38 15.19 -19.47
C LEU A 105 -5.82 15.67 -20.84
N ALA A 106 -5.01 16.48 -21.53
CA ALA A 106 -5.27 16.91 -22.90
C ALA A 106 -5.39 15.69 -23.85
N LYS A 107 -4.47 14.72 -23.74
CA LYS A 107 -4.52 13.48 -24.52
C LYS A 107 -5.76 12.64 -24.21
N LEU A 108 -6.18 12.54 -22.95
CA LEU A 108 -7.40 11.83 -22.57
C LEU A 108 -8.64 12.48 -23.21
N ILE A 109 -8.71 13.81 -23.20
CA ILE A 109 -9.80 14.56 -23.82
C ILE A 109 -9.80 14.36 -25.35
N GLU A 110 -8.64 14.51 -25.99
CA GLU A 110 -8.49 14.36 -27.44
C GLU A 110 -8.89 12.96 -27.92
N LYS A 111 -8.48 11.92 -27.18
CA LYS A 111 -8.79 10.53 -27.48
C LYS A 111 -10.15 10.05 -26.95
N ASN A 112 -10.88 10.93 -26.24
CA ASN A 112 -12.12 10.61 -25.54
C ASN A 112 -12.00 9.39 -24.59
N ILE A 113 -10.86 9.27 -23.91
CA ILE A 113 -10.62 8.21 -22.90
C ILE A 113 -11.24 8.66 -21.58
N THR A 114 -12.13 7.82 -21.05
CA THR A 114 -12.87 8.09 -19.80
C THR A 114 -12.39 7.16 -18.67
N PRO A 115 -12.70 7.46 -17.41
CA PRO A 115 -12.34 6.60 -16.28
C PRO A 115 -12.85 5.16 -16.42
N ARG A 116 -13.99 4.90 -17.06
CA ARG A 116 -14.51 3.53 -17.25
C ARG A 116 -13.76 2.76 -18.35
N ASP A 117 -13.05 3.44 -19.25
CA ASP A 117 -12.15 2.78 -20.20
C ASP A 117 -10.86 2.29 -19.53
N ILE A 118 -10.46 2.95 -18.43
CA ILE A 118 -9.26 2.65 -17.65
C ILE A 118 -9.55 1.65 -16.52
N VAL A 119 -10.62 1.91 -15.75
CA VAL A 119 -10.99 1.10 -14.56
C VAL A 119 -11.81 -0.09 -15.03
N THR A 120 -11.11 -1.15 -15.39
CA THR A 120 -11.66 -2.41 -15.87
C THR A 120 -11.49 -3.51 -14.84
N ARG A 121 -12.11 -4.67 -15.06
CA ARG A 121 -11.89 -5.87 -14.26
C ARG A 121 -10.41 -6.14 -14.05
N ASP A 122 -9.64 -6.18 -15.13
CA ASP A 122 -8.22 -6.54 -15.10
C ASP A 122 -7.37 -5.47 -14.38
N SER A 123 -7.67 -4.20 -14.56
CA SER A 123 -6.94 -3.13 -13.88
C SER A 123 -7.21 -3.13 -12.37
N ILE A 124 -8.45 -3.42 -11.92
CA ILE A 124 -8.77 -3.57 -10.50
C ILE A 124 -8.03 -4.79 -9.92
N ARG A 125 -8.01 -5.91 -10.64
CA ARG A 125 -7.25 -7.11 -10.23
C ARG A 125 -5.76 -6.81 -10.10
N ASN A 126 -5.16 -6.13 -11.06
CA ASN A 126 -3.76 -5.67 -10.97
C ASN A 126 -3.50 -4.86 -9.70
N GLY A 127 -4.38 -3.91 -9.38
CA GLY A 127 -4.27 -3.10 -8.17
C GLY A 127 -4.29 -3.92 -6.88
N ILE A 128 -5.19 -4.93 -6.78
CA ILE A 128 -5.28 -5.84 -5.63
C ILE A 128 -4.01 -6.68 -5.51
N ILE A 129 -3.53 -7.23 -6.61
CA ILE A 129 -2.32 -8.07 -6.66
C ILE A 129 -1.08 -7.27 -6.23
N VAL A 130 -0.93 -6.02 -6.69
CA VAL A 130 0.16 -5.15 -6.23
C VAL A 130 0.01 -4.78 -4.76
N ALA A 131 -1.22 -4.55 -4.26
CA ALA A 131 -1.43 -4.33 -2.84
C ALA A 131 -1.00 -5.52 -1.98
N MET A 132 -1.18 -6.78 -2.44
CA MET A 132 -0.63 -7.97 -1.80
C MET A 132 0.91 -7.94 -1.81
N ALA A 133 1.51 -7.64 -2.97
CA ALA A 133 2.96 -7.69 -3.17
C ALA A 133 3.74 -6.62 -2.37
N ILE A 134 3.13 -5.48 -2.10
CA ILE A 134 3.75 -4.43 -1.26
C ILE A 134 3.46 -4.62 0.23
N GLY A 135 2.77 -5.69 0.65
CA GLY A 135 2.33 -5.85 2.03
C GLY A 135 1.36 -4.74 2.47
N GLY A 136 0.41 -4.42 1.60
CA GLY A 136 -0.49 -3.28 1.71
C GLY A 136 -1.46 -3.32 2.88
N SER A 137 -2.27 -2.28 2.99
CA SER A 137 -3.30 -2.12 4.02
C SER A 137 -4.54 -2.96 3.70
N THR A 138 -5.22 -3.44 4.74
CA THR A 138 -6.54 -4.09 4.65
C THR A 138 -7.60 -3.19 4.03
N ASN A 139 -7.42 -1.86 4.09
CA ASN A 139 -8.35 -0.89 3.50
C ASN A 139 -8.50 -1.03 1.97
N VAL A 140 -7.58 -1.72 1.28
CA VAL A 140 -7.78 -2.03 -0.14
C VAL A 140 -9.07 -2.82 -0.36
N MET A 141 -9.41 -3.75 0.55
CA MET A 141 -10.64 -4.54 0.47
C MET A 141 -11.90 -3.82 0.95
N LEU A 142 -11.74 -2.65 1.56
CA LEU A 142 -12.85 -1.73 1.80
C LEU A 142 -13.15 -0.88 0.55
N HIS A 143 -12.12 -0.43 -0.15
CA HIS A 143 -12.26 0.53 -1.24
C HIS A 143 -12.35 -0.11 -2.64
N ALA A 144 -11.70 -1.25 -2.89
CA ALA A 144 -11.73 -1.90 -4.19
C ALA A 144 -13.15 -2.36 -4.59
N PRO A 145 -13.99 -2.92 -3.70
CA PRO A 145 -15.38 -3.24 -4.04
C PRO A 145 -16.20 -2.01 -4.43
N GLU A 146 -16.04 -0.89 -3.73
CA GLU A 146 -16.75 0.34 -4.08
C GLU A 146 -16.25 0.95 -5.40
N LEU A 147 -14.96 0.87 -5.68
CA LEU A 147 -14.41 1.25 -6.97
C LEU A 147 -15.00 0.38 -8.10
N ALA A 148 -15.08 -0.93 -7.89
CA ALA A 148 -15.66 -1.87 -8.84
C ALA A 148 -17.14 -1.57 -9.10
N ARG A 149 -17.93 -1.36 -8.04
CA ARG A 149 -19.34 -0.97 -8.14
C ARG A 149 -19.51 0.32 -8.95
N ALA A 150 -18.71 1.35 -8.66
CA ALA A 150 -18.75 2.61 -9.41
C ALA A 150 -18.33 2.44 -10.88
N ALA A 151 -17.53 1.42 -11.21
CA ALA A 151 -17.16 1.06 -12.56
C ALA A 151 -18.22 0.21 -13.29
N GLY A 152 -19.24 -0.30 -12.56
CA GLY A 152 -20.34 -1.09 -13.11
C GLY A 152 -20.22 -2.60 -12.85
N TYR A 153 -19.37 -3.01 -11.89
CA TYR A 153 -19.25 -4.39 -11.41
C TYR A 153 -19.94 -4.51 -10.05
N ASP A 154 -21.20 -4.93 -10.04
CA ASP A 154 -22.04 -4.95 -8.81
C ASP A 154 -21.68 -6.11 -7.88
N ASP A 155 -21.23 -7.23 -8.42
CA ASP A 155 -20.76 -8.39 -7.64
C ASP A 155 -19.23 -8.47 -7.66
N PHE A 156 -18.57 -7.80 -6.72
CA PHE A 156 -17.12 -7.78 -6.63
C PHE A 156 -16.50 -9.19 -6.59
N TYR A 157 -17.07 -10.10 -5.82
CA TYR A 157 -16.51 -11.43 -5.66
C TYR A 157 -16.84 -12.38 -6.82
N GLY A 158 -17.90 -12.11 -7.55
CA GLY A 158 -18.21 -12.81 -8.81
C GLY A 158 -17.49 -12.22 -10.02
N ASP A 159 -17.45 -10.89 -10.09
CA ASP A 159 -16.96 -10.20 -11.27
C ASP A 159 -15.44 -9.96 -11.28
N ILE A 160 -14.85 -9.63 -10.11
CA ILE A 160 -13.46 -9.21 -10.02
C ILE A 160 -12.54 -10.33 -9.51
N MET A 161 -12.77 -10.81 -8.29
CA MET A 161 -11.90 -11.79 -7.63
C MET A 161 -12.64 -12.51 -6.51
N SER A 162 -12.81 -13.83 -6.61
CA SER A 162 -13.47 -14.60 -5.55
C SER A 162 -12.64 -14.65 -4.26
N HIS A 163 -13.28 -14.99 -3.13
CA HIS A 163 -12.59 -15.18 -1.85
C HIS A 163 -11.52 -16.26 -1.93
N GLU A 164 -11.84 -17.36 -2.60
CA GLU A 164 -10.91 -18.48 -2.79
C GLU A 164 -9.70 -18.06 -3.62
N GLU A 165 -9.94 -17.35 -4.74
CA GLU A 165 -8.89 -16.84 -5.60
C GLU A 165 -8.01 -15.82 -4.88
N PHE A 166 -8.60 -14.88 -4.13
CA PHE A 166 -7.85 -13.91 -3.34
C PHE A 166 -6.89 -14.60 -2.37
N ASN A 167 -7.41 -15.58 -1.60
CA ASN A 167 -6.60 -16.31 -0.64
C ASN A 167 -5.55 -17.19 -1.32
N HIS A 168 -5.89 -17.83 -2.44
CA HIS A 168 -4.92 -18.61 -3.21
C HIS A 168 -3.76 -17.74 -3.72
N LEU A 169 -4.07 -16.59 -4.33
CA LEU A 169 -3.07 -15.66 -4.81
C LEU A 169 -2.16 -15.18 -3.68
N SER A 170 -2.73 -14.72 -2.58
CA SER A 170 -1.96 -14.19 -1.45
C SER A 170 -1.10 -15.25 -0.75
N GLN A 171 -1.55 -16.51 -0.70
CA GLN A 171 -0.83 -17.56 0.02
C GLN A 171 0.21 -18.29 -0.82
N ASN A 172 -0.02 -18.43 -2.13
CA ASN A 172 0.72 -19.36 -2.95
C ASN A 172 1.39 -18.72 -4.17
N VAL A 173 0.99 -17.52 -4.56
CA VAL A 173 1.42 -16.94 -5.84
C VAL A 173 2.12 -15.60 -5.66
N ILE A 174 1.55 -14.69 -4.87
CA ILE A 174 2.04 -13.33 -4.75
C ILE A 174 2.88 -13.19 -3.48
N PRO A 175 4.20 -12.99 -3.59
CA PRO A 175 5.06 -12.74 -2.45
C PRO A 175 5.01 -11.27 -2.02
N VAL A 176 5.55 -10.94 -0.83
CA VAL A 176 5.84 -9.55 -0.46
C VAL A 176 7.26 -9.20 -0.95
N VAL A 177 7.36 -8.13 -1.76
CA VAL A 177 8.62 -7.71 -2.38
C VAL A 177 9.17 -6.38 -1.84
N VAL A 178 8.55 -5.80 -0.82
CA VAL A 178 8.96 -4.50 -0.27
C VAL A 178 9.31 -4.64 1.21
N ASN A 179 10.53 -4.21 1.57
CA ASN A 179 11.01 -4.16 2.95
C ASN A 179 10.69 -2.78 3.57
N ALA A 180 9.39 -2.47 3.72
CA ALA A 180 8.97 -1.18 4.22
C ALA A 180 8.05 -1.27 5.44
N ARG A 181 8.00 -0.18 6.23
CA ARG A 181 7.10 -0.04 7.36
C ARG A 181 5.65 -0.38 6.99
N PRO A 182 4.86 -1.04 7.85
CA PRO A 182 5.09 -1.26 9.30
C PRO A 182 5.95 -2.47 9.66
N PHE A 183 6.17 -3.42 8.77
CA PHE A 183 6.85 -4.69 9.10
C PHE A 183 8.28 -4.79 8.57
N GLY A 184 8.68 -3.86 7.73
CA GLY A 184 10.03 -3.72 7.22
C GLY A 184 10.71 -2.45 7.75
N LYS A 185 11.86 -2.12 7.17
CA LYS A 185 12.75 -1.08 7.66
C LYS A 185 12.47 0.28 7.00
N TYR A 186 12.13 0.28 5.73
CA TYR A 186 12.15 1.47 4.86
C TYR A 186 10.79 2.17 4.78
N SER A 187 10.77 3.34 4.14
CA SER A 187 9.61 4.18 3.89
C SER A 187 9.36 4.33 2.38
N MET A 188 8.29 5.01 1.99
CA MET A 188 7.97 5.26 0.58
C MET A 188 9.03 6.11 -0.13
N VAL A 189 9.70 7.01 0.59
CA VAL A 189 10.78 7.83 0.00
C VAL A 189 12.04 7.02 -0.26
N ASP A 190 12.27 5.93 0.46
CA ASP A 190 13.35 4.98 0.14
C ASP A 190 13.01 4.20 -1.13
N ILE A 191 11.74 3.80 -1.30
CA ILE A 191 11.25 3.19 -2.54
C ILE A 191 11.44 4.17 -3.72
N ASP A 192 11.13 5.47 -3.54
CA ASP A 192 11.37 6.49 -4.57
C ASP A 192 12.85 6.56 -4.97
N SER A 193 13.77 6.52 -4.00
CA SER A 193 15.22 6.58 -4.27
C SER A 193 15.73 5.36 -5.04
N MET A 194 15.05 4.21 -4.95
CA MET A 194 15.37 3.00 -5.74
C MET A 194 14.74 3.02 -7.15
N GLY A 195 13.99 4.03 -7.48
CA GLY A 195 13.32 4.19 -8.78
C GLY A 195 11.80 4.14 -8.74
N GLY A 196 11.21 4.07 -7.55
CA GLY A 196 9.75 4.14 -7.34
C GLY A 196 9.00 2.83 -7.58
N ILE A 197 7.67 2.89 -7.45
CA ILE A 197 6.79 1.71 -7.60
C ILE A 197 6.84 1.08 -8.99
N GLN A 198 7.25 1.81 -10.01
CA GLN A 198 7.40 1.28 -11.37
C GLN A 198 8.44 0.16 -11.47
N VAL A 199 9.41 0.09 -10.53
CA VAL A 199 10.34 -1.03 -10.40
C VAL A 199 9.58 -2.32 -10.07
N ILE A 200 8.69 -2.24 -9.08
CA ILE A 200 7.84 -3.35 -8.63
C ILE A 200 6.90 -3.78 -9.75
N VAL A 201 6.21 -2.81 -10.36
CA VAL A 201 5.23 -3.08 -11.43
C VAL A 201 5.90 -3.76 -12.63
N LYS A 202 7.11 -3.31 -13.00
CA LYS A 202 7.87 -3.94 -14.08
C LYS A 202 8.20 -5.40 -13.77
N ASP A 203 8.78 -5.68 -12.62
CA ASP A 203 9.17 -7.04 -12.24
C ASP A 203 7.95 -7.99 -12.17
N MET A 204 6.80 -7.46 -11.73
CA MET A 204 5.54 -8.21 -11.70
C MET A 204 4.95 -8.47 -13.09
N ILE A 205 5.05 -7.51 -14.02
CA ILE A 205 4.66 -7.72 -15.44
C ILE A 205 5.58 -8.76 -16.09
N ASP A 206 6.90 -8.60 -15.94
CA ASP A 206 7.89 -9.53 -16.49
C ASP A 206 7.75 -10.96 -15.95
N SER A 207 7.23 -11.09 -14.72
CA SER A 207 6.93 -12.37 -14.07
C SER A 207 5.53 -12.94 -14.41
N GLY A 208 4.74 -12.24 -15.24
CA GLY A 208 3.40 -12.67 -15.65
C GLY A 208 2.33 -12.58 -14.56
N LEU A 209 2.57 -11.79 -13.51
CA LEU A 209 1.65 -11.61 -12.39
C LEU A 209 0.63 -10.50 -12.62
N LEU A 210 0.91 -9.55 -13.51
CA LEU A 210 0.02 -8.45 -13.87
C LEU A 210 -0.33 -8.50 -15.37
N ASN A 211 -1.55 -8.10 -15.69
CA ASN A 211 -1.96 -7.83 -17.06
C ASN A 211 -1.42 -6.46 -17.49
N GLY A 212 -0.37 -6.44 -18.32
CA GLY A 212 0.28 -5.23 -18.80
C GLY A 212 -0.50 -4.46 -19.88
N ASP A 213 -1.56 -5.04 -20.45
CA ASP A 213 -2.34 -4.44 -21.54
C ASP A 213 -3.44 -3.49 -21.04
N THR A 214 -3.57 -3.33 -19.71
CA THR A 214 -4.55 -2.40 -19.12
C THR A 214 -4.21 -0.95 -19.45
N LEU A 215 -5.23 -0.18 -19.92
CA LEU A 215 -5.07 1.23 -20.27
C LEU A 215 -4.85 2.09 -19.03
N THR A 216 -4.08 3.17 -19.17
CA THR A 216 -3.79 4.10 -18.07
C THR A 216 -4.12 5.54 -18.43
N CYS A 217 -4.15 6.42 -17.44
CA CYS A 217 -4.40 7.85 -17.60
C CYS A 217 -3.30 8.60 -18.37
N THR A 218 -2.19 7.95 -18.71
CA THR A 218 -1.19 8.50 -19.63
C THR A 218 -1.54 8.23 -21.10
N SER A 219 -2.68 7.59 -21.36
CA SER A 219 -3.13 7.08 -22.67
C SER A 219 -2.22 6.02 -23.28
N GLU A 220 -1.45 5.35 -22.45
CA GLU A 220 -0.58 4.20 -22.75
C GLU A 220 -1.11 2.98 -21.98
N THR A 221 -0.76 1.79 -22.42
CA THR A 221 -0.94 0.57 -21.59
C THR A 221 0.04 0.60 -20.39
N LEU A 222 -0.22 -0.22 -19.38
CA LEU A 222 0.66 -0.33 -18.23
C LEU A 222 2.07 -0.75 -18.63
N THR A 223 2.21 -1.69 -19.58
CA THR A 223 3.50 -2.12 -20.15
C THR A 223 4.21 -1.00 -20.88
N GLU A 224 3.51 -0.24 -21.73
CA GLU A 224 4.08 0.89 -22.46
C GLU A 224 4.56 1.98 -21.50
N GLN A 225 3.77 2.31 -20.48
CA GLN A 225 4.14 3.29 -19.46
C GLN A 225 5.42 2.86 -18.72
N VAL A 226 5.50 1.62 -18.26
CA VAL A 226 6.69 1.09 -17.57
C VAL A 226 7.91 1.07 -18.51
N THR A 227 7.72 0.67 -19.77
CA THR A 227 8.80 0.64 -20.76
C THR A 227 9.36 2.03 -21.03
N ARG A 228 8.51 3.04 -21.10
CA ARG A 228 8.91 4.45 -21.27
C ARG A 228 9.68 4.98 -20.06
N LEU A 229 9.24 4.61 -18.84
CA LEU A 229 9.86 5.05 -17.59
C LEU A 229 11.24 4.42 -17.35
N LYS A 230 11.54 3.28 -17.98
CA LYS A 230 12.83 2.56 -17.86
C LYS A 230 13.30 2.38 -16.41
N PRO A 231 12.47 1.78 -15.54
CA PRO A 231 12.84 1.63 -14.14
C PRO A 231 14.07 0.73 -13.98
N ASN A 232 14.77 0.93 -12.87
CA ASN A 232 15.86 0.07 -12.45
C ASN A 232 15.37 -1.37 -12.18
N SER A 233 16.28 -2.31 -12.02
CA SER A 233 15.98 -3.62 -11.44
C SER A 233 15.83 -3.49 -9.92
N PRO A 234 15.08 -4.40 -9.25
CA PRO A 234 15.06 -4.50 -7.80
C PRO A 234 16.47 -4.55 -7.21
N ASP A 235 16.69 -3.84 -6.11
CA ASP A 235 18.00 -3.70 -5.45
C ASP A 235 18.33 -4.83 -4.47
N GLY A 236 17.31 -5.59 -4.03
CA GLY A 236 17.44 -6.70 -3.10
C GLY A 236 17.53 -6.31 -1.62
N ASP A 237 17.28 -5.04 -1.29
CA ASP A 237 17.26 -4.55 0.10
C ASP A 237 15.98 -3.74 0.39
N VAL A 238 15.67 -2.70 -0.38
CA VAL A 238 14.42 -1.92 -0.28
C VAL A 238 13.32 -2.60 -1.10
N ILE A 239 13.64 -2.95 -2.36
CA ILE A 239 12.76 -3.63 -3.30
C ILE A 239 13.40 -4.96 -3.69
N TYR A 240 12.75 -6.05 -3.34
CA TYR A 240 13.12 -7.42 -3.68
C TYR A 240 12.47 -7.83 -5.00
N SER A 241 13.09 -8.79 -5.70
CA SER A 241 12.49 -9.36 -6.90
C SER A 241 11.41 -10.39 -6.56
N ILE A 242 10.53 -10.67 -7.51
CA ILE A 242 9.54 -11.78 -7.40
C ILE A 242 10.24 -13.13 -7.19
N LYS A 243 11.43 -13.32 -7.77
CA LYS A 243 12.19 -14.58 -7.66
C LYS A 243 12.86 -14.75 -6.31
N GLU A 244 13.29 -13.67 -5.70
CA GLU A 244 13.93 -13.62 -4.38
C GLU A 244 13.20 -12.62 -3.49
N PRO A 245 12.00 -12.95 -3.02
CA PRO A 245 11.13 -11.99 -2.35
C PRO A 245 11.53 -11.77 -0.89
N PHE A 246 11.12 -10.61 -0.35
CA PHE A 246 11.26 -10.28 1.06
C PHE A 246 10.50 -11.28 1.96
N LYS A 247 9.25 -11.64 1.57
CA LYS A 247 8.49 -12.74 2.18
C LYS A 247 7.83 -13.57 1.09
N LYS A 248 7.80 -14.90 1.26
CA LYS A 248 7.30 -15.83 0.25
C LYS A 248 5.79 -15.78 0.04
N THR A 249 5.03 -15.26 0.99
CA THR A 249 3.57 -15.17 0.93
C THR A 249 3.12 -13.73 1.01
N GLY A 250 2.01 -13.40 0.33
CA GLY A 250 1.40 -12.09 0.36
C GLY A 250 0.89 -11.70 1.77
N GLY A 251 0.72 -10.40 1.98
CA GLY A 251 0.45 -9.83 3.30
C GLY A 251 -1.02 -9.81 3.73
N LEU A 252 -1.96 -10.23 2.90
CA LEU A 252 -3.39 -10.09 3.15
C LEU A 252 -4.11 -11.44 3.06
N ARG A 253 -5.10 -11.67 3.94
CA ARG A 253 -5.95 -12.87 3.92
C ARG A 253 -7.39 -12.54 4.27
N LEU A 254 -8.34 -13.02 3.47
CA LEU A 254 -9.76 -13.01 3.80
C LEU A 254 -10.09 -14.18 4.73
N LEU A 255 -10.81 -13.89 5.78
CA LEU A 255 -11.21 -14.87 6.80
C LEU A 255 -12.73 -15.02 6.82
N GLY A 256 -13.17 -16.26 7.05
CA GLY A 256 -14.58 -16.60 7.19
C GLY A 256 -14.80 -17.68 8.24
N GLY A 257 -16.03 -17.91 8.60
CA GLY A 257 -16.44 -18.90 9.57
C GLY A 257 -17.61 -18.41 10.43
N ASN A 258 -17.89 -19.12 11.52
CA ASN A 258 -19.01 -18.81 12.40
C ASN A 258 -18.90 -17.47 13.13
N LEU A 259 -17.69 -16.92 13.29
CA LEU A 259 -17.45 -15.58 13.86
C LEU A 259 -17.42 -14.48 12.81
N SER A 260 -17.23 -14.82 11.55
CA SER A 260 -17.21 -13.91 10.41
C SER A 260 -17.95 -14.56 9.24
N PRO A 261 -19.30 -14.60 9.30
CA PRO A 261 -20.09 -15.14 8.20
C PRO A 261 -19.80 -14.34 6.92
N GLU A 262 -20.06 -14.97 5.76
CA GLU A 262 -19.86 -14.36 4.44
C GLU A 262 -18.40 -13.95 4.12
N ASN A 263 -17.40 -14.52 4.82
CA ASN A 263 -16.00 -14.20 4.64
C ASN A 263 -15.69 -12.69 4.70
N SER A 264 -16.33 -11.99 5.64
CA SER A 264 -16.37 -10.53 5.70
C SER A 264 -15.21 -9.89 6.48
N SER A 265 -14.22 -10.68 6.92
CA SER A 265 -13.05 -10.19 7.64
C SER A 265 -11.79 -10.29 6.82
N ILE A 266 -10.89 -9.31 6.99
CA ILE A 266 -9.57 -9.32 6.37
C ILE A 266 -8.48 -9.17 7.43
N LEU A 267 -7.43 -9.97 7.30
CA LEU A 267 -6.26 -9.94 8.17
C LEU A 267 -5.03 -9.50 7.37
N LYS A 268 -4.24 -8.60 7.94
CA LYS A 268 -2.89 -8.28 7.47
C LYS A 268 -1.88 -9.18 8.19
N LEU A 269 -1.24 -10.08 7.44
CA LEU A 269 -0.23 -11.00 7.95
C LEU A 269 1.17 -10.38 7.98
N ALA A 270 1.40 -9.35 7.18
CA ALA A 270 2.65 -8.61 7.16
C ALA A 270 2.77 -7.78 8.45
N GLY A 271 3.72 -8.10 9.32
CA GLY A 271 3.95 -7.41 10.59
C GLY A 271 3.93 -8.32 11.81
N VAL A 272 3.59 -9.59 11.65
CA VAL A 272 3.73 -10.57 12.73
C VAL A 272 5.15 -11.12 12.67
N GLU A 273 6.08 -10.47 13.38
CA GLU A 273 7.44 -10.96 13.58
C GLU A 273 7.64 -11.39 15.03
N GLY A 274 8.25 -12.57 15.18
CA GLY A 274 8.68 -13.12 16.47
C GLY A 274 7.63 -13.92 17.23
N GLY A 275 8.06 -15.04 17.80
CA GLY A 275 7.27 -15.88 18.70
C GLY A 275 6.23 -16.78 18.04
N LEU A 276 6.21 -16.85 16.70
CA LEU A 276 5.35 -17.75 15.96
C LEU A 276 6.19 -18.84 15.29
N GLU A 277 6.14 -20.05 15.78
CA GLU A 277 6.59 -21.22 15.04
C GLU A 277 5.58 -21.51 13.91
N ASP A 278 6.04 -21.57 12.67
CA ASP A 278 5.20 -21.85 11.48
C ASP A 278 3.98 -20.93 11.31
N ASN A 279 4.06 -19.67 11.77
CA ASN A 279 2.94 -18.72 11.82
C ASN A 279 1.73 -19.18 12.68
N VAL A 280 1.98 -20.05 13.64
CA VAL A 280 0.96 -20.54 14.59
C VAL A 280 1.30 -20.05 15.99
N PHE A 281 0.35 -19.43 16.67
CA PHE A 281 0.43 -18.99 18.05
C PHE A 281 -0.48 -19.84 18.94
N HIS A 282 0.09 -20.43 19.98
CA HIS A 282 -0.66 -21.10 21.03
C HIS A 282 -0.54 -20.30 22.34
N GLY A 283 -1.65 -19.88 22.91
CA GLY A 283 -1.68 -19.11 24.14
C GLY A 283 -3.06 -19.02 24.76
N LYS A 284 -3.12 -18.52 25.99
CA LYS A 284 -4.37 -18.25 26.69
C LYS A 284 -4.92 -16.90 26.22
N ALA A 285 -6.18 -16.87 25.81
CA ALA A 285 -6.87 -15.63 25.49
C ALA A 285 -7.23 -14.89 26.79
N LYS A 286 -6.94 -13.58 26.83
CA LYS A 286 -7.46 -12.65 27.83
C LYS A 286 -8.44 -11.71 27.13
N THR A 287 -9.70 -11.81 27.48
CA THR A 287 -10.77 -11.05 26.83
C THR A 287 -11.11 -9.78 27.59
N PHE A 288 -11.48 -8.73 26.85
CA PHE A 288 -11.91 -7.45 27.39
C PHE A 288 -13.22 -7.02 26.74
N ASP A 289 -14.08 -6.38 27.52
CA ASP A 289 -15.34 -5.83 27.06
C ASP A 289 -15.10 -4.38 26.60
N GLY A 290 -14.51 -4.25 25.42
CA GLY A 290 -14.19 -3.00 24.76
C GLY A 290 -12.73 -2.55 24.90
N GLU A 291 -12.31 -1.69 24.00
CA GLU A 291 -10.94 -1.18 23.85
C GLU A 291 -10.46 -0.46 25.13
N GLN A 292 -11.32 0.38 25.73
CA GLN A 292 -10.92 1.16 26.89
C GLN A 292 -10.51 0.26 28.07
N LYS A 293 -11.21 -0.84 28.32
CA LYS A 293 -10.84 -1.78 29.41
C LYS A 293 -9.50 -2.47 29.14
N LEU A 294 -9.17 -2.73 27.88
CA LEU A 294 -7.84 -3.23 27.50
C LEU A 294 -6.76 -2.18 27.78
N LEU A 295 -6.98 -0.93 27.35
CA LEU A 295 -6.03 0.18 27.56
C LEU A 295 -5.81 0.44 29.04
N ASP A 296 -6.87 0.50 29.85
CA ASP A 296 -6.80 0.66 31.30
C ASP A 296 -6.02 -0.48 31.97
N ALA A 297 -6.19 -1.72 31.49
CA ALA A 297 -5.46 -2.87 32.02
C ALA A 297 -3.97 -2.84 31.63
N LEU A 298 -3.64 -2.40 30.40
CA LEU A 298 -2.26 -2.24 29.94
C LEU A 298 -1.54 -1.13 30.74
N GLU A 299 -2.23 -0.03 31.02
CA GLU A 299 -1.67 1.10 31.76
C GLU A 299 -1.50 0.78 33.26
N ASN A 300 -2.54 0.21 33.90
CA ASN A 300 -2.57 0.04 35.36
C ASN A 300 -2.01 -1.29 35.84
N ASN A 301 -1.97 -2.34 34.97
CA ASN A 301 -1.48 -3.67 35.37
C ASN A 301 -0.81 -4.41 34.19
N PRO A 302 0.29 -3.87 33.62
CA PRO A 302 0.97 -4.46 32.46
C PRO A 302 1.50 -5.87 32.76
N ASP A 303 1.86 -6.17 33.98
CA ASP A 303 2.37 -7.50 34.39
C ASP A 303 1.31 -8.62 34.25
N SER A 304 0.05 -8.28 34.19
CA SER A 304 -1.02 -9.25 33.98
C SER A 304 -1.06 -9.84 32.56
N PHE A 305 -0.21 -9.36 31.65
CA PHE A 305 -0.09 -9.83 30.27
C PHE A 305 1.15 -10.71 30.02
N LYS A 306 1.98 -10.92 31.06
CA LYS A 306 3.14 -11.80 31.03
C LYS A 306 2.80 -13.29 31.15
#